data_748567fd1f2d9c57307de50ace93ccf9
#
_entry.id   748567fd1f2d9c57307de50ace93ccf9
#
_cell.length_a   1.000
_cell.length_b   1.000
_cell.length_c   1.000
_cell.angle_alpha   90.00
_cell.angle_beta   90.00
_cell.angle_gamma   90.00
#
_symmetry.space_group_name_H-M   'P 1'
#
loop_
_entity.id
_entity.type
_entity.pdbx_description
1 polymer ?
#
loop_
_entity_poly.entity_id
_entity_poly.type
_entity_poly.pdbx_seq_one_letter_code
_entity_poly.pdbx_strand_id
1 'polypeptide(L)'
;MIRLHDTAAGELLPLSPREPGKVSMYVCGPTVYGPPHLGHGRFSLVFDVLRRYLEWSGNDVTYVSNITDIDDKILDRATREGRPWTEVTEHYEQVWWQAMDAIGVKRPDH
;
A
#
# COMPACT_ATOMS: atom_id res chain seq x y z
N MET A 1 10.15 -22.72 1.00
CA MET A 1 8.72 -22.31 1.14
C MET A 1 8.65 -21.09 2.05
N ILE A 2 8.00 -20.03 1.61
CA ILE A 2 7.81 -18.83 2.43
C ILE A 2 6.76 -19.06 3.53
N ARG A 3 7.03 -18.56 4.73
CA ARG A 3 6.10 -18.59 5.85
C ARG A 3 5.85 -17.16 6.32
N LEU A 4 4.60 -16.85 6.58
CA LEU A 4 4.18 -15.53 7.07
C LEU A 4 3.46 -15.68 8.39
N HIS A 5 3.59 -14.67 9.25
CA HIS A 5 2.81 -14.63 10.50
C HIS A 5 1.37 -14.29 10.15
N ASP A 6 0.47 -15.21 10.49
CA ASP A 6 -0.98 -15.02 10.35
C ASP A 6 -1.55 -14.48 11.67
N THR A 7 -2.14 -13.28 11.61
CA THR A 7 -2.66 -12.62 12.81
C THR A 7 -3.88 -13.34 13.38
N ALA A 8 -4.69 -13.97 12.54
CA ALA A 8 -5.88 -14.68 12.98
C ALA A 8 -5.51 -16.01 13.69
N ALA A 9 -4.51 -16.71 13.15
CA ALA A 9 -4.00 -17.93 13.74
C ALA A 9 -3.02 -17.69 14.91
N GLY A 10 -2.37 -16.52 14.94
CA GLY A 10 -1.35 -16.15 15.93
C GLY A 10 -0.01 -16.86 15.75
N GLU A 11 0.24 -17.44 14.59
CA GLU A 11 1.44 -18.24 14.31
C GLU A 11 1.99 -18.06 12.89
N LEU A 12 3.19 -18.57 12.66
CA LEU A 12 3.81 -18.62 11.33
C LEU A 12 3.22 -19.77 10.51
N LEU A 13 2.53 -19.43 9.44
CA LEU A 13 1.94 -20.38 8.50
C LEU A 13 2.65 -20.34 7.14
N PRO A 14 2.75 -21.48 6.44
CA PRO A 14 3.22 -21.50 5.07
C PRO A 14 2.25 -20.72 4.16
N LEU A 15 2.80 -19.94 3.25
CA LEU A 15 1.99 -19.28 2.23
C LEU A 15 1.39 -20.34 1.30
N SER A 16 0.07 -20.39 1.26
CA SER A 16 -0.69 -21.34 0.42
C SER A 16 -1.58 -20.56 -0.55
N PRO A 17 -1.10 -20.26 -1.77
CA PRO A 17 -1.91 -19.61 -2.78
C PRO A 17 -3.13 -20.46 -3.18
N ARG A 18 -4.24 -19.82 -3.55
CA ARG A 18 -5.44 -20.51 -4.06
C ARG A 18 -5.15 -21.26 -5.37
N GLU A 19 -4.29 -20.69 -6.20
CA GLU A 19 -3.82 -21.25 -7.46
C GLU A 19 -2.30 -21.35 -7.40
N PRO A 20 -1.72 -22.55 -7.62
CA PRO A 20 -0.27 -22.71 -7.59
C PRO A 20 0.45 -21.74 -8.53
N GLY A 21 1.47 -21.07 -8.02
CA GLY A 21 2.26 -20.11 -8.79
C GLY A 21 1.62 -18.74 -8.99
N LYS A 22 0.40 -18.49 -8.47
CA LYS A 22 -0.26 -17.18 -8.52
C LYS A 22 -0.56 -16.66 -7.11
N VAL A 23 -0.08 -15.46 -6.82
CA VAL A 23 -0.27 -14.82 -5.52
C VAL A 23 -0.99 -13.49 -5.71
N SER A 24 -2.15 -13.33 -5.09
CA SER A 24 -2.85 -12.06 -5.03
C SER A 24 -2.63 -11.42 -3.66
N MET A 25 -2.14 -10.19 -3.67
CA MET A 25 -1.89 -9.41 -2.46
C MET A 25 -2.80 -8.18 -2.45
N TYR A 26 -3.52 -7.98 -1.35
CA TYR A 26 -4.21 -6.71 -1.08
C TYR A 26 -3.53 -6.03 0.10
N VAL A 27 -3.03 -4.83 -0.11
CA VAL A 27 -2.34 -4.04 0.91
C VAL A 27 -3.01 -2.68 1.02
N CYS A 28 -3.46 -2.33 2.23
CA CYS A 28 -4.08 -1.03 2.47
C CYS A 28 -3.12 0.10 2.07
N GLY A 29 -3.64 1.05 1.30
CA GLY A 29 -2.93 2.25 0.91
C GLY A 29 -3.18 3.42 1.86
N PRO A 30 -2.73 4.63 1.50
CA PRO A 30 -2.82 5.81 2.34
C PRO A 30 -4.22 6.40 2.39
N THR A 31 -4.48 7.16 3.45
CA THR A 31 -5.52 8.20 3.47
C THR A 31 -4.85 9.51 3.07
N VAL A 32 -5.25 10.09 1.94
CA VAL A 32 -4.54 11.20 1.29
C VAL A 32 -4.96 12.57 1.84
N TYR A 33 -4.65 12.84 3.09
CA TYR A 33 -4.92 14.14 3.77
C TYR A 33 -3.65 14.93 4.11
N GLY A 34 -2.47 14.39 3.87
CA GLY A 34 -1.19 15.00 4.19
C GLY A 34 -0.02 14.26 3.55
N PRO A 35 1.21 14.80 3.64
CA PRO A 35 2.38 14.14 3.10
C PRO A 35 2.69 12.84 3.84
N PRO A 36 3.25 11.83 3.17
CA PRO A 36 3.69 10.62 3.83
C PRO A 36 4.88 10.91 4.76
N HIS A 37 5.04 10.07 5.76
CA HIS A 37 6.17 10.09 6.67
C HIS A 37 6.96 8.76 6.61
N LEU A 38 8.03 8.67 7.37
CA LEU A 38 8.92 7.50 7.38
C LEU A 38 8.17 6.18 7.67
N GLY A 39 7.15 6.20 8.52
CA GLY A 39 6.32 5.03 8.80
C GLY A 39 5.60 4.49 7.55
N HIS A 40 5.09 5.38 6.69
CA HIS A 40 4.48 4.99 5.42
C HIS A 40 5.52 4.37 4.47
N GLY A 41 6.71 4.95 4.39
CA GLY A 41 7.81 4.41 3.59
C GLY A 41 8.23 3.02 4.05
N ARG A 42 8.40 2.82 5.37
CA ARG A 42 8.72 1.52 5.94
C ARG A 42 7.66 0.46 5.62
N PHE A 43 6.40 0.80 5.82
CA PHE A 43 5.28 -0.08 5.54
C PHE A 43 5.28 -0.51 4.06
N SER A 44 5.36 0.47 3.16
CA SER A 44 5.33 0.21 1.72
C SER A 44 6.52 -0.64 1.25
N LEU A 45 7.72 -0.38 1.78
CA LEU A 45 8.93 -1.15 1.45
C LEU A 45 8.84 -2.60 1.91
N VAL A 46 8.26 -2.88 3.09
CA VAL A 46 8.10 -4.26 3.58
C VAL A 46 7.28 -5.09 2.59
N PHE A 47 6.16 -4.56 2.12
CA PHE A 47 5.30 -5.26 1.15
C PHE A 47 5.89 -5.28 -0.27
N ASP A 48 6.63 -4.25 -0.66
CA ASP A 48 7.36 -4.24 -1.93
C ASP A 48 8.45 -5.32 -1.96
N VAL A 49 9.19 -5.48 -0.88
CA VAL A 49 10.20 -6.55 -0.75
C VAL A 49 9.54 -7.93 -0.81
N LEU A 50 8.42 -8.11 -0.11
CA LEU A 50 7.67 -9.37 -0.17
C LEU A 50 7.20 -9.67 -1.60
N ARG A 51 6.62 -8.67 -2.29
CA ARG A 51 6.20 -8.78 -3.69
C ARG A 51 7.35 -9.22 -4.59
N ARG A 52 8.49 -8.52 -4.51
CA ARG A 52 9.67 -8.83 -5.34
C ARG A 52 10.25 -10.22 -5.04
N TYR A 53 10.26 -10.61 -3.77
CA TYR A 53 10.70 -11.94 -3.39
C TYR A 53 9.80 -13.03 -3.96
N LEU A 54 8.49 -12.85 -3.92
CA LEU A 54 7.53 -13.79 -4.51
C LEU A 54 7.69 -13.88 -6.02
N GLU A 55 7.84 -12.74 -6.70
CA GLU A 55 8.12 -12.68 -8.15
C GLU A 55 9.44 -13.39 -8.48
N TRP A 56 10.50 -13.10 -7.73
CA TRP A 56 11.80 -13.74 -7.90
C TRP A 56 11.74 -15.25 -7.66
N SER A 57 10.88 -15.71 -6.74
CA SER A 57 10.66 -17.13 -6.46
C SER A 57 9.81 -17.83 -7.54
N GLY A 58 9.46 -17.16 -8.63
CA GLY A 58 8.73 -17.71 -9.77
C GLY A 58 7.22 -17.64 -9.69
N ASN A 59 6.67 -16.81 -8.79
CA ASN A 59 5.23 -16.60 -8.73
C ASN A 59 4.81 -15.41 -9.62
N ASP A 60 3.62 -15.52 -10.22
CA ASP A 60 2.90 -14.41 -10.81
C ASP A 60 2.15 -13.67 -9.70
N VAL A 61 2.53 -12.42 -9.45
CA VAL A 61 2.01 -11.64 -8.32
C VAL A 61 1.12 -10.51 -8.81
N THR A 62 -0.13 -10.52 -8.38
CA THR A 62 -1.05 -9.39 -8.54
C THR A 62 -1.11 -8.59 -7.25
N TYR A 63 -0.65 -7.35 -7.28
CA TYR A 63 -0.61 -6.46 -6.13
C TYR A 63 -1.68 -5.38 -6.25
N VAL A 64 -2.59 -5.34 -5.30
CA VAL A 64 -3.69 -4.38 -5.23
C VAL A 64 -3.53 -3.50 -4.00
N SER A 65 -3.70 -2.20 -4.17
CA SER A 65 -3.71 -1.24 -3.06
C SER A 65 -4.83 -0.23 -3.25
N ASN A 66 -5.52 0.11 -2.17
CA ASN A 66 -6.50 1.18 -2.21
C ASN A 66 -5.85 2.54 -1.94
N ILE A 67 -6.57 3.60 -2.26
CA ILE A 67 -6.35 4.95 -1.75
C ILE A 67 -7.66 5.39 -1.09
N THR A 68 -7.58 5.82 0.18
CA THR A 68 -8.72 6.39 0.87
C THR A 68 -8.78 7.88 0.58
N ASP A 69 -9.72 8.29 -0.26
CA ASP A 69 -9.92 9.65 -0.75
C ASP A 69 -11.15 10.36 -0.14
N ILE A 70 -11.89 9.68 0.72
CA ILE A 70 -12.95 10.24 1.55
C ILE A 70 -12.79 9.73 2.98
N ASP A 71 -12.57 10.66 3.92
CA ASP A 71 -12.37 10.38 5.33
C ASP A 71 -12.54 11.69 6.12
N ASP A 72 -12.91 11.61 7.39
CA ASP A 72 -13.09 12.79 8.24
C ASP A 72 -11.82 13.66 8.30
N LYS A 73 -10.64 13.04 8.30
CA LYS A 73 -9.36 13.77 8.28
C LYS A 73 -9.14 14.60 7.02
N ILE A 74 -9.65 14.12 5.89
CA ILE A 74 -9.60 14.85 4.61
C ILE A 74 -10.53 16.07 4.69
N LEU A 75 -11.75 15.88 5.18
CA LEU A 75 -12.72 16.95 5.32
C LEU A 75 -12.25 18.03 6.31
N ASP A 76 -11.67 17.63 7.44
CA ASP A 76 -11.05 18.54 8.41
C ASP A 76 -9.90 19.33 7.78
N ARG A 77 -9.06 18.68 7.01
CA ARG A 77 -7.95 19.32 6.30
C ARG A 77 -8.44 20.34 5.28
N ALA A 78 -9.42 19.96 4.47
CA ALA A 78 -10.05 20.83 3.47
C ALA A 78 -10.64 22.09 4.13
N THR A 79 -11.32 21.91 5.25
CA THR A 79 -11.88 23.02 6.02
C THR A 79 -10.79 23.97 6.53
N ARG A 80 -9.72 23.44 7.11
CA ARG A 80 -8.58 24.25 7.60
C ARG A 80 -7.85 25.00 6.49
N GLU A 81 -7.73 24.41 5.33
CA GLU A 81 -7.04 25.00 4.17
C GLU A 81 -7.96 25.89 3.32
N GLY A 82 -9.26 25.88 3.58
CA GLY A 82 -10.24 26.69 2.84
C GLY A 82 -10.36 26.31 1.36
N ARG A 83 -10.18 25.04 1.03
CA ARG A 83 -10.29 24.53 -0.35
C ARG A 83 -11.13 23.25 -0.44
N PRO A 84 -11.63 22.89 -1.64
CA PRO A 84 -12.41 21.67 -1.83
C PRO A 84 -11.61 20.43 -1.41
N TRP A 85 -12.28 19.46 -0.80
CA TRP A 85 -11.66 18.20 -0.37
C TRP A 85 -11.05 17.41 -1.54
N THR A 86 -11.64 17.51 -2.75
CA THR A 86 -11.11 16.90 -3.97
C THR A 86 -9.73 17.41 -4.34
N GLU A 87 -9.48 18.72 -4.21
CA GLU A 87 -8.14 19.30 -4.44
C GLU A 87 -7.13 18.83 -3.39
N VAL A 88 -7.56 18.64 -2.14
CA VAL A 88 -6.72 18.09 -1.08
C VAL A 88 -6.29 16.67 -1.42
N THR A 89 -7.24 15.83 -1.81
CA THR A 89 -6.96 14.42 -2.16
C THR A 89 -6.06 14.29 -3.38
N GLU A 90 -6.36 15.02 -4.45
CA GLU A 90 -5.54 15.02 -5.68
C GLU A 90 -4.09 15.46 -5.40
N HIS A 91 -3.93 16.53 -4.61
CA HIS A 91 -2.60 17.02 -4.25
C HIS A 91 -1.80 15.99 -3.44
N TYR A 92 -2.38 15.45 -2.36
CA TYR A 92 -1.64 14.52 -1.49
C TYR A 92 -1.50 13.11 -2.09
N GLU A 93 -2.36 12.71 -3.00
CA GLU A 93 -2.14 11.51 -3.82
C GLU A 93 -0.89 11.66 -4.70
N GLN A 94 -0.72 12.81 -5.36
CA GLN A 94 0.49 13.08 -6.14
C GLN A 94 1.75 13.09 -5.26
N VAL A 95 1.68 13.72 -4.09
CA VAL A 95 2.79 13.73 -3.11
C VAL A 95 3.12 12.31 -2.66
N TRP A 96 2.10 11.47 -2.43
CA TRP A 96 2.28 10.07 -2.10
C TRP A 96 3.07 9.32 -3.19
N TRP A 97 2.62 9.43 -4.42
CA TRP A 97 3.27 8.72 -5.53
C TRP A 97 4.70 9.20 -5.77
N GLN A 98 4.96 10.49 -5.67
CA GLN A 98 6.32 11.04 -5.77
C GLN A 98 7.24 10.46 -4.68
N ALA A 99 6.76 10.37 -3.45
CA ALA A 99 7.52 9.83 -2.34
C ALA A 99 7.79 8.32 -2.51
N MET A 100 6.79 7.55 -2.91
CA MET A 100 6.94 6.10 -3.12
C MET A 100 7.87 5.79 -4.30
N ASP A 101 7.76 6.53 -5.40
CA ASP A 101 8.66 6.41 -6.55
C ASP A 101 10.11 6.74 -6.15
N ALA A 102 10.31 7.77 -5.34
CA ALA A 102 11.65 8.21 -4.89
C ALA A 102 12.38 7.13 -4.06
N ILE A 103 11.66 6.32 -3.30
CA ILE A 103 12.25 5.20 -2.54
C ILE A 103 12.19 3.86 -3.30
N GLY A 104 11.77 3.86 -4.56
CA GLY A 104 11.80 2.70 -5.44
C GLY A 104 10.72 1.64 -5.19
N VAL A 105 9.63 2.00 -4.50
CA VAL A 105 8.47 1.12 -4.32
C VAL A 105 7.75 0.96 -5.66
N LYS A 106 7.49 -0.28 -6.06
CA LYS A 106 6.72 -0.56 -7.29
C LYS A 106 5.28 -0.08 -7.15
N ARG A 107 4.76 0.51 -8.23
CA ARG A 107 3.34 0.85 -8.31
C ARG A 107 2.48 -0.40 -8.19
N PRO A 108 1.30 -0.34 -7.55
CA PRO A 108 0.36 -1.45 -7.56
C PRO A 108 -0.14 -1.73 -9.00
N ASP A 109 -0.62 -2.94 -9.22
CA ASP A 109 -1.23 -3.32 -10.52
C ASP A 109 -2.65 -2.75 -10.64
N HIS A 110 -3.33 -2.63 -9.47
CA HIS A 110 -4.67 -2.06 -9.37
C HIS A 110 -4.82 -1.25 -8.10
#